data_f116324e239e9c44eb5b54827c2113ef
#
_entry.id   f116324e239e9c44eb5b54827c2113ef
#
_cell.length_a   1.000
_cell.length_b   1.000
_cell.length_c   1.000
_cell.angle_alpha   90.00
_cell.angle_beta   90.00
_cell.angle_gamma   90.00
#
_symmetry.space_group_name_H-M   'P 1'
#
loop_
_entity.id
_entity.type
_entity.pdbx_description
1 polymer ?
#
loop_
_entity_poly.entity_id
_entity_poly.type
_entity_poly.pdbx_seq_one_letter_code
_entity_poly.pdbx_strand_id
1 'polypeptide(L)'
;MVRIVHLFDVRKGVPEAPFIEWLDARLEAAARRFGCVERRTWAVLDGFEGDYLAPRPLGRRPRYVHEAYWSDPADAARFREWLTGTPEGRALHDRWFSSIENHTALRYVEGWQPVPMEG
;
A
#
# COMPACT_ATOMS: atom_id res chain seq x y z
N MET A 1 11.87 3.46 11.53
CA MET A 1 11.38 2.43 10.60
C MET A 1 9.86 2.52 10.47
N VAL A 2 9.37 2.49 9.27
CA VAL A 2 7.94 2.55 9.00
C VAL A 2 7.55 1.56 7.89
N ARG A 3 6.41 0.91 8.06
CA ARG A 3 5.78 0.09 7.03
C ARG A 3 4.48 0.78 6.61
N ILE A 4 4.31 0.95 5.32
CA ILE A 4 3.09 1.53 4.75
C ILE A 4 2.36 0.42 4.02
N VAL A 5 1.08 0.23 4.33
CA VAL A 5 0.27 -0.86 3.79
C VAL A 5 -0.95 -0.26 3.11
N HIS A 6 -1.17 -0.65 1.87
CA HIS A 6 -2.37 -0.33 1.10
C HIS A 6 -3.18 -1.60 0.87
N LEU A 7 -4.44 -1.56 1.28
CA LEU A 7 -5.42 -2.61 1.04
C LEU A 7 -6.33 -2.11 -0.08
N PHE A 8 -6.54 -2.89 -1.13
CA PHE A 8 -7.33 -2.42 -2.27
C PHE A 8 -7.86 -3.55 -3.14
N ASP A 9 -8.87 -3.21 -3.93
CA ASP A 9 -9.33 -3.99 -5.08
C ASP A 9 -8.90 -3.28 -6.35
N VAL A 10 -8.68 -4.04 -7.42
CA VAL A 10 -8.45 -3.48 -8.75
C VAL A 10 -9.82 -3.16 -9.35
N ARG A 11 -9.97 -1.96 -9.92
CA ARG A 11 -11.23 -1.54 -10.53
C ARG A 11 -11.64 -2.48 -11.66
N LYS A 12 -12.94 -2.71 -11.75
CA LYS A 12 -13.52 -3.44 -12.89
C LYS A 12 -13.10 -2.76 -14.20
N GLY A 13 -12.64 -3.56 -15.14
CA GLY A 13 -12.18 -3.06 -16.44
C GLY A 13 -10.67 -2.79 -16.50
N VAL A 14 -9.98 -2.78 -15.38
CA VAL A 14 -8.52 -2.73 -15.33
C VAL A 14 -7.98 -4.17 -15.32
N PRO A 15 -7.11 -4.55 -16.26
CA PRO A 15 -6.51 -5.89 -16.23
C PRO A 15 -5.66 -6.09 -14.98
N GLU A 16 -6.05 -7.05 -14.12
CA GLU A 16 -5.43 -7.22 -12.80
C GLU A 16 -3.94 -7.58 -12.86
N ALA A 17 -3.59 -8.66 -13.57
CA ALA A 17 -2.22 -9.13 -13.60
C ALA A 17 -1.24 -8.10 -14.17
N PRO A 18 -1.50 -7.46 -15.31
CA PRO A 18 -0.63 -6.40 -15.82
C PRO A 18 -0.51 -5.22 -14.87
N PHE A 19 -1.59 -4.86 -14.16
CA PHE A 19 -1.55 -3.76 -13.19
C PHE A 19 -0.65 -4.11 -12.00
N ILE A 20 -0.81 -5.30 -11.42
CA ILE A 20 0.01 -5.73 -10.28
C ILE A 20 1.49 -5.85 -10.69
N GLU A 21 1.77 -6.39 -11.86
CA GLU A 21 3.15 -6.44 -12.38
C GLU A 21 3.75 -5.04 -12.53
N TRP A 22 2.99 -4.10 -13.06
CA TRP A 22 3.40 -2.71 -13.17
C TRP A 22 3.68 -2.09 -11.80
N LEU A 23 2.80 -2.32 -10.84
CA LEU A 23 2.91 -1.80 -9.49
C LEU A 23 4.20 -2.32 -8.82
N ASP A 24 4.44 -3.62 -8.90
CA ASP A 24 5.61 -4.25 -8.27
C ASP A 24 6.94 -3.97 -9.00
N ALA A 25 6.91 -3.61 -10.28
CA ALA A 25 8.11 -3.29 -11.04
C ALA A 25 8.40 -1.79 -11.07
N ARG A 26 7.45 -0.98 -11.51
CA ARG A 26 7.67 0.45 -11.78
C ARG A 26 7.64 1.29 -10.53
N LEU A 27 6.66 1.06 -9.67
CA LEU A 27 6.56 1.81 -8.42
C LEU A 27 7.68 1.41 -7.46
N GLU A 28 8.03 0.13 -7.41
CA GLU A 28 9.16 -0.33 -6.62
C GLU A 28 10.47 0.33 -7.07
N ALA A 29 10.76 0.33 -8.37
CA ALA A 29 11.97 0.94 -8.90
C ALA A 29 12.06 2.44 -8.54
N ALA A 30 10.96 3.17 -8.65
CA ALA A 30 10.91 4.58 -8.26
C ALA A 30 11.13 4.75 -6.76
N ALA A 31 10.50 3.93 -5.92
CA ALA A 31 10.62 4.00 -4.46
C ALA A 31 12.05 3.69 -4.00
N ARG A 32 12.72 2.74 -4.62
CA ARG A 32 14.11 2.40 -4.27
C ARG A 32 15.07 3.56 -4.47
N ARG A 33 14.82 4.42 -5.43
CA ARG A 33 15.62 5.65 -5.64
C ARG A 33 15.59 6.58 -4.43
N PHE A 34 14.55 6.48 -3.60
CA PHE A 34 14.36 7.29 -2.39
C PHE A 34 14.71 6.54 -1.10
N GLY A 35 15.19 5.29 -1.21
CA GLY A 35 15.61 4.52 -0.05
C GLY A 35 14.60 3.48 0.44
N CYS A 36 13.56 3.17 -0.32
CA CYS A 36 12.66 2.07 0.02
C CYS A 36 13.43 0.75 0.08
N VAL A 37 13.27 0.03 1.18
CA VAL A 37 13.98 -1.24 1.38
C VAL A 37 13.29 -2.38 0.64
N GLU A 38 11.99 -2.46 0.76
CA GLU A 38 11.19 -3.50 0.13
C GLU A 38 9.78 -2.99 -0.18
N ARG A 39 9.23 -3.45 -1.29
CA ARG A 39 7.88 -3.10 -1.71
C ARG A 39 7.28 -4.24 -2.52
N ARG A 40 6.09 -4.70 -2.13
CA ARG A 40 5.51 -5.90 -2.72
C ARG A 40 3.99 -5.94 -2.57
N THR A 41 3.35 -6.59 -3.55
CA THR A 41 1.90 -6.84 -3.53
C THR A 41 1.61 -8.31 -3.24
N TRP A 42 0.63 -8.54 -2.38
CA TRP A 42 0.15 -9.87 -1.99
C TRP A 42 -1.34 -9.98 -2.31
N ALA A 43 -1.76 -11.13 -2.81
CA ALA A 43 -3.17 -11.43 -2.93
C ALA A 43 -3.69 -12.01 -1.61
N VAL A 44 -4.85 -11.55 -1.16
CA VAL A 44 -5.49 -12.11 0.04
C VAL A 44 -6.07 -13.48 -0.30
N LEU A 45 -5.66 -14.50 0.45
CA LEU A 45 -6.16 -15.86 0.25
C LEU A 45 -7.50 -16.06 0.96
N ASP A 46 -7.53 -15.83 2.27
CA ASP A 46 -8.72 -15.96 3.10
C ASP A 46 -8.55 -15.20 4.42
N GLY A 47 -9.53 -15.32 5.28
CA GLY A 47 -9.51 -14.75 6.62
C GLY A 47 -10.86 -14.82 7.30
N PHE A 48 -10.94 -14.26 8.47
CA PHE A 48 -12.20 -14.10 9.20
C PHE A 48 -12.22 -12.79 9.97
N GLU A 49 -13.38 -12.40 10.44
CA GLU A 49 -13.53 -11.23 11.30
C GLU A 49 -14.44 -11.54 12.49
N GLY A 50 -14.47 -10.64 13.47
CA GLY A 50 -15.20 -10.81 14.70
C GLY A 50 -14.33 -11.38 15.81
N ASP A 51 -14.97 -11.90 16.86
CA ASP A 51 -14.26 -12.49 17.98
C ASP A 51 -13.73 -13.87 17.65
N TYR A 52 -12.61 -14.22 18.24
CA TYR A 52 -12.01 -15.54 18.02
C TYR A 52 -12.96 -16.70 18.36
N LEU A 53 -13.78 -16.54 19.40
CA LEU A 53 -14.74 -17.56 19.83
C LEU A 53 -16.04 -17.55 19.01
N ALA A 54 -16.27 -16.50 18.23
CA ALA A 54 -17.44 -16.35 17.37
C ALA A 54 -17.01 -15.72 16.04
N PRO A 55 -16.11 -16.39 15.28
CA PRO A 55 -15.64 -15.87 14.02
C PRO A 55 -16.73 -15.87 12.97
N ARG A 56 -16.70 -14.93 12.08
CA ARG A 56 -17.55 -14.88 10.89
C ARG A 56 -16.69 -14.73 9.65
N PRO A 57 -17.17 -15.17 8.47
CA PRO A 57 -16.45 -14.96 7.24
C PRO A 57 -16.15 -13.47 7.01
N LEU A 58 -15.04 -13.17 6.34
CA LEU A 58 -14.77 -11.82 5.90
C LEU A 58 -15.92 -11.30 5.07
N GLY A 59 -16.38 -10.10 5.38
CA GLY A 59 -17.28 -9.37 4.52
C GLY A 59 -16.58 -8.93 3.25
N ARG A 60 -17.04 -7.83 2.65
CA ARG A 60 -16.36 -7.24 1.50
C ARG A 60 -14.98 -6.74 1.95
N ARG A 61 -13.94 -7.47 1.56
CA ARG A 61 -12.55 -7.13 1.86
C ARG A 61 -11.76 -6.88 0.60
N PRO A 62 -10.75 -5.99 0.65
CA PRO A 62 -9.83 -5.84 -0.46
C PRO A 62 -9.14 -7.15 -0.79
N ARG A 63 -8.97 -7.40 -2.09
CA ARG A 63 -8.31 -8.62 -2.57
C ARG A 63 -6.79 -8.55 -2.50
N TYR A 64 -6.22 -7.35 -2.39
CA TYR A 64 -4.78 -7.13 -2.46
C TYR A 64 -4.28 -6.33 -1.28
N VAL A 65 -3.05 -6.67 -0.86
CA VAL A 65 -2.28 -5.93 0.14
C VAL A 65 -0.97 -5.54 -0.51
N HIS A 66 -0.65 -4.25 -0.53
CA HIS A 66 0.62 -3.75 -1.03
C HIS A 66 1.39 -3.14 0.12
N GLU A 67 2.56 -3.68 0.42
CA GLU A 67 3.40 -3.27 1.54
C GLU A 67 4.66 -2.57 1.06
N ALA A 68 5.03 -1.48 1.72
CA ALA A 68 6.29 -0.79 1.52
C ALA A 68 7.00 -0.65 2.86
N TYR A 69 8.28 -0.98 2.88
CA TYR A 69 9.11 -0.92 4.06
C TYR A 69 10.19 0.16 3.90
N TRP A 70 10.28 1.05 4.87
CA TRP A 70 11.21 2.16 4.88
C TRP A 70 11.99 2.18 6.20
N SER A 71 13.33 2.20 6.13
CA SER A 71 14.16 2.33 7.33
C SER A 71 14.02 3.70 7.96
N ASP A 72 13.89 4.74 7.13
CA ASP A 72 13.77 6.13 7.56
C ASP A 72 12.43 6.71 7.09
N PRO A 73 11.56 7.13 8.02
CA PRO A 73 10.30 7.79 7.64
C PRO A 73 10.47 9.03 6.79
N ALA A 74 11.60 9.73 6.90
CA ALA A 74 11.88 10.90 6.06
C ALA A 74 12.03 10.52 4.59
N ASP A 75 12.57 9.34 4.29
CA ASP A 75 12.68 8.85 2.92
C ASP A 75 11.31 8.58 2.31
N ALA A 76 10.40 8.00 3.09
CA ALA A 76 9.01 7.78 2.66
C ALA A 76 8.31 9.12 2.38
N ALA A 77 8.53 10.12 3.22
CA ALA A 77 7.96 11.46 3.02
C ALA A 77 8.48 12.11 1.73
N ARG A 78 9.78 11.99 1.45
CA ARG A 78 10.37 12.52 0.21
C ARG A 78 9.81 11.82 -1.02
N PHE A 79 9.61 10.53 -0.95
CA PHE A 79 8.99 9.78 -2.06
C PHE A 79 7.56 10.26 -2.31
N ARG A 80 6.79 10.45 -1.26
CA ARG A 80 5.43 10.98 -1.36
C ARG A 80 5.41 12.38 -1.99
N GLU A 81 6.32 13.26 -1.59
CA GLU A 81 6.45 14.59 -2.19
C GLU A 81 6.78 14.51 -3.67
N TRP A 82 7.66 13.61 -4.06
CA TRP A 82 7.99 13.39 -5.46
C TRP A 82 6.79 12.86 -6.26
N LEU A 83 6.04 11.90 -5.70
CA LEU A 83 4.83 11.34 -6.33
C LEU A 83 3.74 12.39 -6.56
N THR A 84 3.65 13.38 -5.69
CA THR A 84 2.57 14.38 -5.75
C THR A 84 3.04 15.72 -6.33
N GLY A 85 4.34 15.95 -6.41
CA GLY A 85 4.91 17.25 -6.77
C GLY A 85 5.65 17.31 -8.10
N THR A 86 5.91 16.18 -8.76
CA THR A 86 6.61 16.15 -10.04
C THR A 86 5.74 15.55 -11.15
N PRO A 87 5.94 15.92 -12.42
CA PRO A 87 5.19 15.33 -13.53
C PRO A 87 5.36 13.79 -13.62
N GLU A 88 6.58 13.30 -13.48
CA GLU A 88 6.87 11.86 -13.52
C GLU A 88 6.21 11.14 -12.35
N GLY A 89 6.36 11.67 -11.14
CA GLY A 89 5.76 11.08 -9.94
C GLY A 89 4.24 11.09 -10.00
N ARG A 90 3.64 12.20 -10.44
CA ARG A 90 2.18 12.28 -10.57
C ARG A 90 1.62 11.30 -11.58
N ALA A 91 2.34 11.02 -12.67
CA ALA A 91 1.90 10.01 -13.64
C ALA A 91 1.82 8.62 -13.01
N LEU A 92 2.80 8.23 -12.19
CA LEU A 92 2.77 6.97 -11.45
C LEU A 92 1.65 6.94 -10.40
N HIS A 93 1.55 8.00 -9.62
CA HIS A 93 0.55 8.15 -8.57
C HIS A 93 -0.87 8.07 -9.14
N ASP A 94 -1.14 8.80 -10.20
CA ASP A 94 -2.46 8.84 -10.81
C ASP A 94 -2.84 7.49 -11.43
N ARG A 95 -1.91 6.81 -12.07
CA ARG A 95 -2.16 5.48 -12.61
C ARG A 95 -2.49 4.49 -11.49
N TRP A 96 -1.76 4.54 -10.38
CA TRP A 96 -2.00 3.68 -9.24
C TRP A 96 -3.40 3.90 -8.68
N PHE A 97 -3.68 5.13 -8.24
CA PHE A 97 -4.91 5.41 -7.50
C PHE A 97 -6.16 5.46 -8.37
N SER A 98 -6.02 5.71 -9.66
CA SER A 98 -7.16 5.61 -10.59
C SER A 98 -7.51 4.17 -10.96
N SER A 99 -6.61 3.22 -10.72
CA SER A 99 -6.79 1.81 -11.08
C SER A 99 -7.36 0.95 -9.93
N ILE A 100 -7.49 1.51 -8.74
CA ILE A 100 -7.92 0.78 -7.55
C ILE A 100 -9.20 1.37 -6.95
N GLU A 101 -9.87 0.56 -6.14
CA GLU A 101 -11.05 0.94 -5.37
C GLU A 101 -11.05 0.22 -4.02
N ASN A 102 -11.98 0.53 -3.14
CA ASN A 102 -12.08 -0.06 -1.81
C ASN A 102 -10.74 0.03 -1.07
N HIS A 103 -10.16 1.22 -1.08
CA HIS A 103 -8.79 1.47 -0.66
C HIS A 103 -8.70 1.91 0.79
N THR A 104 -7.81 1.25 1.54
CA THR A 104 -7.43 1.66 2.90
C THR A 104 -5.91 1.72 2.98
N ALA A 105 -5.38 2.81 3.51
CA ALA A 105 -3.96 2.97 3.74
C ALA A 105 -3.67 3.01 5.24
N LEU A 106 -2.67 2.25 5.66
CA LEU A 106 -2.23 2.19 7.06
C LEU A 106 -0.73 2.39 7.13
N ARG A 107 -0.27 3.02 8.20
CA ARG A 107 1.15 3.11 8.50
C ARG A 107 1.43 2.42 9.84
N TYR A 108 2.44 1.58 9.85
CA TYR A 108 2.90 0.90 11.05
C TYR A 108 4.28 1.40 11.45
N VAL A 109 4.51 1.52 12.74
CA VAL A 109 5.84 1.75 13.29
C VAL A 109 6.27 0.49 14.02
N GLU A 110 7.57 0.23 14.03
CA GLU A 110 8.11 -0.94 14.72
C GLU A 110 8.12 -0.74 16.24
N GLY A 111 7.89 -1.83 16.94
CA GLY A 111 7.92 -1.85 18.39
C GLY A 111 6.61 -1.42 19.02
N TRP A 112 6.56 -1.56 20.34
CA TRP A 112 5.41 -1.18 21.14
C TRP A 112 5.64 0.21 21.71
N GLN A 113 5.30 1.22 20.95
CA GLN A 113 5.37 2.63 21.37
C GLN A 113 3.99 3.24 21.17
N PRO A 114 3.38 3.81 22.22
CA PRO A 114 2.13 4.56 22.02
C PRO A 114 2.43 5.75 21.12
N VAL A 115 1.86 5.74 19.93
CA VAL A 115 1.94 6.90 19.04
C VAL A 115 0.76 7.80 19.38
N PRO A 116 0.98 9.10 19.66
CA PRO A 116 -0.13 10.00 19.89
C PRO A 116 -1.06 9.99 18.68
N MET A 117 -2.34 9.70 18.93
CA MET A 117 -3.35 9.85 17.88
C MET A 117 -3.60 11.34 17.71
N GLU A 118 -3.15 11.89 16.60
CA GLU A 118 -3.52 13.23 16.21
C GLU A 118 -4.98 13.21 15.77
N GLY A 119 -5.77 13.93 16.51
CA GLY A 119 -7.20 14.07 16.24
C GLY A 119 -7.51 14.80 14.97
#